data_a8234489498a37f688ec84bdc14aa7b6
#
_entry.id   a8234489498a37f688ec84bdc14aa7b6
#
_cell.length_a   1.000
_cell.length_b   1.000
_cell.length_c   1.000
_cell.angle_alpha   90.00
_cell.angle_beta   90.00
_cell.angle_gamma   90.00
#
_symmetry.space_group_name_H-M   'P 1'
#
loop_
_entity.id
_entity.type
_entity.pdbx_description
1 polymer ?
#
loop_
_entity_poly.entity_id
_entity_poly.type
_entity_poly.pdbx_seq_one_letter_code
_entity_poly.pdbx_strand_id
1 'polypeptide(L)'
;DGQRPFVGALTMELTTELDDDVASWIAAGTPPICFASGSIPVESPTEMVEMISTACTQLGERALICAGGSDFSEVPHFDHVKVVGPVNYAAVFPACRAVVHHGGSGTTAASLRAGVPTLILWSSADQPYWGAQVKRLEVGTARRFSKTTSKSLVADLRQTLTPSYATRAREIATRMTKPSEM
;
A
#
# COMPACT_ATOMS: atom_id res chain seq x y z
N ASP A 1 -11.10 33.76 -20.36
CA ASP A 1 -10.93 33.20 -19.03
C ASP A 1 -10.33 31.82 -19.17
N GLY A 2 -8.99 31.74 -18.99
CA GLY A 2 -8.29 30.48 -19.06
C GLY A 2 -8.62 29.60 -17.85
N GLN A 3 -9.68 28.82 -17.96
CA GLN A 3 -9.91 27.75 -17.00
C GLN A 3 -8.72 26.79 -17.07
N ARG A 4 -7.97 26.68 -15.97
CA ARG A 4 -6.92 25.69 -15.84
C ARG A 4 -7.60 24.31 -15.77
N PRO A 5 -7.37 23.42 -16.73
CA PRO A 5 -7.97 22.10 -16.66
C PRO A 5 -7.50 21.37 -15.41
N PHE A 6 -8.41 20.71 -14.72
CA PHE A 6 -8.06 19.82 -13.62
C PHE A 6 -7.64 18.47 -14.23
N VAL A 7 -6.35 18.19 -14.23
CA VAL A 7 -5.77 17.02 -14.92
C VAL A 7 -5.61 15.79 -13.99
N GLY A 8 -6.04 15.89 -12.72
CA GLY A 8 -5.87 14.80 -11.76
C GLY A 8 -4.45 14.71 -11.19
N ALA A 9 -4.11 13.54 -10.64
CA ALA A 9 -2.79 13.29 -10.06
C ALA A 9 -1.79 12.97 -11.18
N LEU A 10 -0.81 13.84 -11.38
CA LEU A 10 0.28 13.60 -12.33
C LEU A 10 1.11 12.39 -11.88
N THR A 11 1.38 11.50 -12.81
CA THR A 11 2.18 10.29 -12.56
C THR A 11 3.10 10.06 -13.75
N MET A 12 4.36 9.74 -13.49
CA MET A 12 5.25 9.29 -14.56
C MET A 12 4.86 7.85 -14.95
N GLU A 13 4.76 7.58 -16.23
CA GLU A 13 4.72 6.20 -16.73
C GLU A 13 6.12 5.59 -16.57
N LEU A 14 6.21 4.62 -15.68
CA LEU A 14 7.38 3.76 -15.52
C LEU A 14 7.05 2.40 -16.12
N THR A 15 8.08 1.63 -16.45
CA THR A 15 7.88 0.24 -16.87
C THR A 15 7.05 -0.54 -15.87
N THR A 16 6.04 -1.29 -16.34
CA THR A 16 5.16 -2.10 -15.49
C THR A 16 5.70 -3.51 -15.25
N GLU A 17 6.95 -3.76 -15.60
CA GLU A 17 7.60 -5.02 -15.35
C GLU A 17 8.02 -5.13 -13.88
N LEU A 18 7.68 -6.25 -13.26
CA LEU A 18 8.17 -6.63 -11.95
C LEU A 18 9.56 -7.25 -12.10
N ASP A 19 10.43 -7.01 -11.11
CA ASP A 19 11.63 -7.80 -10.92
C ASP A 19 11.25 -9.29 -10.81
N ASP A 20 11.99 -10.16 -11.51
CA ASP A 20 11.70 -11.60 -11.59
C ASP A 20 11.64 -12.29 -10.22
N ASP A 21 12.48 -11.88 -9.28
CA ASP A 21 12.48 -12.39 -7.92
C ASP A 21 11.22 -12.00 -7.17
N VAL A 22 10.76 -10.75 -7.31
CA VAL A 22 9.51 -10.27 -6.72
C VAL A 22 8.31 -10.97 -7.35
N ALA A 23 8.27 -11.06 -8.66
CA ALA A 23 7.19 -11.71 -9.41
C ALA A 23 7.08 -13.20 -9.03
N SER A 24 8.20 -13.90 -8.95
CA SER A 24 8.26 -15.31 -8.58
C SER A 24 7.77 -15.54 -7.15
N TRP A 25 8.19 -14.69 -6.22
CA TRP A 25 7.76 -14.81 -4.83
C TRP A 25 6.24 -14.54 -4.69
N ILE A 26 5.70 -13.54 -5.38
CA ILE A 26 4.25 -13.27 -5.38
C ILE A 26 3.50 -14.48 -5.93
N ALA A 27 3.93 -15.02 -7.07
CA ALA A 27 3.29 -16.16 -7.73
C ALA A 27 3.37 -17.48 -6.93
N ALA A 28 4.33 -17.60 -6.02
CA ALA A 28 4.52 -18.80 -5.20
C ALA A 28 3.44 -19.00 -4.11
N GLY A 29 2.52 -18.10 -3.93
CA GLY A 29 1.47 -18.20 -2.91
C GLY A 29 0.29 -17.26 -3.16
N THR A 30 -0.50 -17.03 -2.12
CA THR A 30 -1.61 -16.07 -2.17
C THR A 30 -1.10 -14.63 -2.39
N PRO A 31 -1.87 -13.75 -3.05
CA PRO A 31 -1.50 -12.36 -3.20
C PRO A 31 -1.15 -11.71 -1.85
N PRO A 32 0.03 -11.08 -1.72
CA PRO A 32 0.46 -10.51 -0.44
C PRO A 32 -0.25 -9.19 -0.12
N ILE A 33 -0.18 -8.77 1.14
CA ILE A 33 -0.41 -7.37 1.52
C ILE A 33 0.88 -6.61 1.29
N CYS A 34 0.84 -5.53 0.52
CA CYS A 34 1.99 -4.67 0.27
C CYS A 34 2.08 -3.57 1.34
N PHE A 35 3.23 -3.44 1.98
CA PHE A 35 3.55 -2.37 2.92
C PHE A 35 4.56 -1.42 2.27
N ALA A 36 4.12 -0.23 1.92
CA ALA A 36 4.91 0.76 1.20
C ALA A 36 5.16 1.98 2.10
N SER A 37 6.36 2.12 2.64
CA SER A 37 6.73 3.27 3.48
C SER A 37 6.96 4.56 2.69
N GLY A 38 7.05 4.48 1.37
CA GLY A 38 7.35 5.63 0.51
C GLY A 38 8.74 6.19 0.78
N SER A 39 8.84 7.52 0.77
CA SER A 39 10.07 8.23 1.10
C SER A 39 10.24 8.54 2.60
N ILE A 40 9.32 8.11 3.46
CA ILE A 40 9.39 8.34 4.90
C ILE A 40 10.38 7.34 5.52
N PRO A 41 11.43 7.80 6.20
CA PRO A 41 12.35 6.91 6.91
C PRO A 41 11.63 6.12 8.01
N VAL A 42 11.92 4.85 8.11
CA VAL A 42 11.46 3.99 9.19
C VAL A 42 12.48 4.05 10.32
N GLU A 43 12.07 4.53 11.49
CA GLU A 43 12.96 4.68 12.65
C GLU A 43 13.46 3.34 13.19
N SER A 44 12.61 2.33 13.19
CA SER A 44 12.95 0.97 13.64
C SER A 44 12.47 -0.08 12.63
N PRO A 45 13.27 -0.42 11.61
CA PRO A 45 12.93 -1.44 10.63
C PRO A 45 12.63 -2.82 11.25
N THR A 46 13.38 -3.22 12.25
CA THR A 46 13.19 -4.51 12.96
C THR A 46 11.82 -4.58 13.62
N GLU A 47 11.46 -3.56 14.42
CA GLU A 47 10.14 -3.52 15.09
C GLU A 47 9.00 -3.48 14.08
N MET A 48 9.16 -2.78 12.97
CA MET A 48 8.17 -2.72 11.91
C MET A 48 7.95 -4.09 11.27
N VAL A 49 9.03 -4.81 10.92
CA VAL A 49 8.95 -6.15 10.33
C VAL A 49 8.32 -7.14 11.30
N GLU A 50 8.70 -7.09 12.58
CA GLU A 50 8.11 -7.94 13.62
C GLU A 50 6.61 -7.69 13.81
N MET A 51 6.20 -6.43 13.83
CA MET A 51 4.78 -6.06 13.94
C MET A 51 3.99 -6.55 12.72
N ILE A 52 4.50 -6.35 11.52
CA ILE A 52 3.88 -6.81 10.27
C ILE A 52 3.81 -8.35 10.24
N SER A 53 4.91 -9.02 10.57
CA SER A 53 4.97 -10.48 10.63
C SER A 53 3.93 -11.05 11.58
N THR A 54 3.83 -10.50 12.80
CA THR A 54 2.87 -10.91 13.81
C THR A 54 1.44 -10.72 13.31
N ALA A 55 1.12 -9.57 12.76
CA ALA A 55 -0.22 -9.28 12.25
C ALA A 55 -0.60 -10.19 11.08
N CYS A 56 0.30 -10.37 10.12
CA CYS A 56 0.04 -11.22 8.95
C CYS A 56 -0.07 -12.70 9.34
N THR A 57 0.70 -13.18 10.32
CA THR A 57 0.56 -14.54 10.85
C THR A 57 -0.84 -14.76 11.42
N GLN A 58 -1.35 -13.82 12.22
CA GLN A 58 -2.70 -13.90 12.79
C GLN A 58 -3.82 -13.89 11.75
N LEU A 59 -3.57 -13.25 10.60
CA LEU A 59 -4.53 -13.15 9.50
C LEU A 59 -4.39 -14.27 8.46
N GLY A 60 -3.31 -15.08 8.54
CA GLY A 60 -2.99 -16.07 7.51
C GLY A 60 -2.58 -15.44 6.18
N GLU A 61 -1.96 -14.26 6.22
CA GLU A 61 -1.58 -13.47 5.04
C GLU A 61 -0.06 -13.42 4.84
N ARG A 62 0.37 -13.16 3.61
CA ARG A 62 1.76 -12.85 3.28
C ARG A 62 1.97 -11.34 3.21
N ALA A 63 3.18 -10.88 3.51
CA ALA A 63 3.56 -9.47 3.46
C ALA A 63 4.70 -9.24 2.46
N LEU A 64 4.54 -8.22 1.62
CA LEU A 64 5.60 -7.67 0.78
C LEU A 64 5.94 -6.27 1.30
N ILE A 65 7.14 -6.08 1.83
CA ILE A 65 7.59 -4.80 2.40
C ILE A 65 8.50 -4.10 1.39
N CYS A 66 8.07 -2.94 0.91
CA CYS A 66 8.85 -2.09 0.03
C CYS A 66 9.63 -1.08 0.89
N ALA A 67 10.93 -1.34 1.05
CA ALA A 67 11.79 -0.64 2.00
C ALA A 67 12.02 0.86 1.71
N GLY A 68 11.75 1.30 0.50
CA GLY A 68 12.02 2.68 0.10
C GLY A 68 13.49 3.04 0.32
N GLY A 69 13.75 4.13 1.06
CA GLY A 69 15.10 4.57 1.41
C GLY A 69 15.63 4.08 2.75
N SER A 70 14.89 3.24 3.47
CA SER A 70 15.29 2.72 4.78
C SER A 70 16.15 1.46 4.66
N ASP A 71 17.06 1.26 5.63
CA ASP A 71 17.91 0.09 5.69
C ASP A 71 17.23 -1.07 6.43
N PHE A 72 16.93 -2.12 5.69
CA PHE A 72 16.34 -3.36 6.19
C PHE A 72 17.31 -4.55 6.17
N SER A 73 18.65 -4.31 6.08
CA SER A 73 19.64 -5.37 5.96
C SER A 73 19.73 -6.30 7.20
N GLU A 74 19.42 -5.76 8.37
CA GLU A 74 19.56 -6.44 9.66
C GLU A 74 18.23 -6.92 10.27
N VAL A 75 17.14 -6.94 9.45
CA VAL A 75 15.82 -7.36 9.96
C VAL A 75 15.71 -8.88 10.04
N PRO A 76 14.87 -9.43 10.96
CA PRO A 76 14.62 -10.87 11.03
C PRO A 76 13.98 -11.38 9.74
N HIS A 77 14.32 -12.62 9.36
CA HIS A 77 13.72 -13.33 8.23
C HIS A 77 12.48 -14.11 8.68
N PHE A 78 11.40 -14.00 7.89
CA PHE A 78 10.17 -14.78 8.02
C PHE A 78 9.75 -15.30 6.64
N ASP A 79 9.32 -16.55 6.53
CA ASP A 79 8.96 -17.18 5.25
C ASP A 79 7.78 -16.48 4.55
N HIS A 80 6.84 -15.92 5.32
CA HIS A 80 5.66 -15.21 4.80
C HIS A 80 5.89 -13.71 4.58
N VAL A 81 7.08 -13.20 4.83
CA VAL A 81 7.45 -11.79 4.68
C VAL A 81 8.64 -11.65 3.73
N LYS A 82 8.45 -10.91 2.65
CA LYS A 82 9.53 -10.52 1.75
C LYS A 82 9.79 -9.03 1.84
N VAL A 83 11.04 -8.65 2.06
CA VAL A 83 11.49 -7.26 2.00
C VAL A 83 12.19 -7.02 0.69
N VAL A 84 11.79 -5.98 -0.02
CA VAL A 84 12.37 -5.56 -1.30
C VAL A 84 12.76 -4.08 -1.26
N GLY A 85 13.69 -3.68 -2.11
CA GLY A 85 14.05 -2.28 -2.29
C GLY A 85 12.97 -1.47 -3.02
N PRO A 86 13.35 -0.34 -3.64
CA PRO A 86 12.43 0.46 -4.43
C PRO A 86 11.80 -0.34 -5.57
N VAL A 87 10.49 -0.23 -5.72
CA VAL A 87 9.70 -0.93 -6.74
C VAL A 87 8.75 0.03 -7.44
N ASN A 88 8.33 -0.32 -8.65
CA ASN A 88 7.28 0.39 -9.35
C ASN A 88 5.90 -0.02 -8.78
N TYR A 89 5.24 0.88 -8.09
CA TYR A 89 3.93 0.64 -7.49
C TYR A 89 2.84 0.29 -8.51
N ALA A 90 2.93 0.84 -9.71
CA ALA A 90 1.98 0.52 -10.79
C ALA A 90 2.06 -0.96 -11.22
N ALA A 91 3.22 -1.59 -11.06
CA ALA A 91 3.41 -3.01 -11.34
C ALA A 91 3.08 -3.90 -10.12
N VAL A 92 3.46 -3.46 -8.91
CA VAL A 92 3.35 -4.27 -7.69
C VAL A 92 1.93 -4.26 -7.11
N PHE A 93 1.29 -3.10 -6.99
CA PHE A 93 0.00 -2.98 -6.31
C PHE A 93 -1.12 -3.84 -6.93
N PRO A 94 -1.26 -3.93 -8.26
CA PRO A 94 -2.28 -4.80 -8.85
C PRO A 94 -2.12 -6.30 -8.52
N ALA A 95 -0.90 -6.73 -8.19
CA ALA A 95 -0.61 -8.11 -7.82
C ALA A 95 -0.81 -8.39 -6.32
N CYS A 96 -1.18 -7.39 -5.54
CA CYS A 96 -1.37 -7.46 -4.09
C CYS A 96 -2.85 -7.55 -3.72
N ARG A 97 -3.12 -8.08 -2.56
CA ARG A 97 -4.47 -8.18 -2.00
C ARG A 97 -4.95 -6.88 -1.37
N ALA A 98 -4.04 -6.13 -0.78
CA ALA A 98 -4.26 -4.81 -0.21
C ALA A 98 -2.93 -4.05 -0.16
N VAL A 99 -3.00 -2.73 0.02
CA VAL A 99 -1.84 -1.87 0.18
C VAL A 99 -1.93 -1.12 1.51
N VAL A 100 -0.85 -1.14 2.28
CA VAL A 100 -0.67 -0.32 3.48
C VAL A 100 0.39 0.72 3.18
N HIS A 101 0.07 2.00 3.37
CA HIS A 101 1.00 3.09 3.09
C HIS A 101 0.77 4.32 3.97
N HIS A 102 1.65 5.30 3.86
CA HIS A 102 1.63 6.51 4.70
C HIS A 102 0.58 7.56 4.31
N GLY A 103 -0.02 7.48 3.14
CA GLY A 103 -1.07 8.41 2.68
C GLY A 103 -0.56 9.59 1.86
N GLY A 104 0.63 9.50 1.27
CA GLY A 104 1.07 10.48 0.26
C GLY A 104 0.14 10.45 -0.95
N SER A 105 -0.08 11.63 -1.58
CA SER A 105 -1.04 11.77 -2.69
C SER A 105 -0.74 10.83 -3.87
N GLY A 106 0.53 10.71 -4.26
CA GLY A 106 0.96 9.84 -5.36
C GLY A 106 0.74 8.36 -5.06
N THR A 107 1.10 7.90 -3.87
CA THR A 107 0.91 6.50 -3.45
C THR A 107 -0.57 6.17 -3.29
N THR A 108 -1.37 7.11 -2.78
CA THR A 108 -2.82 6.97 -2.69
C THR A 108 -3.44 6.82 -4.09
N ALA A 109 -3.04 7.66 -5.04
CA ALA A 109 -3.50 7.56 -6.42
C ALA A 109 -3.10 6.22 -7.06
N ALA A 110 -1.88 5.74 -6.83
CA ALA A 110 -1.40 4.45 -7.34
C ALA A 110 -2.23 3.28 -6.77
N SER A 111 -2.56 3.27 -5.48
CA SER A 111 -3.39 2.23 -4.87
C SER A 111 -4.82 2.26 -5.40
N LEU A 112 -5.41 3.43 -5.60
CA LEU A 112 -6.76 3.57 -6.18
C LEU A 112 -6.79 3.10 -7.63
N ARG A 113 -5.78 3.44 -8.44
CA ARG A 113 -5.67 2.96 -9.84
C ARG A 113 -5.49 1.45 -9.93
N ALA A 114 -4.78 0.87 -8.97
CA ALA A 114 -4.58 -0.58 -8.91
C ALA A 114 -5.86 -1.36 -8.57
N GLY A 115 -6.89 -0.69 -8.06
CA GLY A 115 -8.16 -1.33 -7.72
C GLY A 115 -8.08 -2.27 -6.52
N VAL A 116 -7.16 -2.00 -5.60
CA VAL A 116 -6.97 -2.79 -4.37
C VAL A 116 -7.33 -1.97 -3.14
N PRO A 117 -7.88 -2.60 -2.09
CA PRO A 117 -8.17 -1.92 -0.83
C PRO A 117 -6.91 -1.35 -0.20
N THR A 118 -7.04 -0.23 0.53
CA THR A 118 -5.91 0.44 1.12
C THR A 118 -6.10 0.75 2.61
N LEU A 119 -5.02 0.62 3.37
CA LEU A 119 -4.92 1.10 4.76
C LEU A 119 -3.89 2.23 4.80
N ILE A 120 -4.32 3.41 5.23
CA ILE A 120 -3.42 4.55 5.40
C ILE A 120 -3.01 4.67 6.87
N LEU A 121 -1.70 4.54 7.11
CA LEU A 121 -1.07 4.79 8.41
C LEU A 121 -0.38 6.16 8.35
N TRP A 122 -1.11 7.21 8.67
CA TRP A 122 -0.67 8.59 8.48
C TRP A 122 0.15 9.13 9.66
N SER A 123 1.09 10.02 9.37
CA SER A 123 1.91 10.71 10.38
C SER A 123 1.64 12.21 10.43
N SER A 124 1.63 12.88 9.29
CA SER A 124 1.60 14.34 9.21
C SER A 124 1.10 14.85 7.85
N ALA A 125 1.18 16.15 7.65
CA ALA A 125 0.90 16.87 6.42
C ALA A 125 -0.53 16.62 5.90
N ASP A 126 -0.69 16.34 4.63
CA ASP A 126 -1.97 16.07 3.96
C ASP A 126 -2.46 14.61 4.09
N GLN A 127 -1.65 13.75 4.70
CA GLN A 127 -1.95 12.32 4.81
C GLN A 127 -3.29 11.99 5.52
N PRO A 128 -3.67 12.69 6.62
CA PRO A 128 -4.99 12.48 7.24
C PRO A 128 -6.15 12.78 6.31
N TYR A 129 -5.99 13.75 5.40
CA TYR A 129 -6.99 14.08 4.38
C TYR A 129 -7.21 12.88 3.45
N TRP A 130 -6.14 12.28 2.93
CA TRP A 130 -6.24 11.10 2.08
C TRP A 130 -6.80 9.90 2.83
N GLY A 131 -6.45 9.75 4.11
CA GLY A 131 -7.07 8.76 5.00
C GLY A 131 -8.58 8.93 5.12
N ALA A 132 -9.06 10.16 5.26
CA ALA A 132 -10.49 10.45 5.27
C ALA A 132 -11.16 10.15 3.91
N GLN A 133 -10.48 10.41 2.78
CA GLN A 133 -11.03 10.13 1.46
C GLN A 133 -11.19 8.64 1.20
N VAL A 134 -10.21 7.80 1.55
CA VAL A 134 -10.34 6.33 1.34
C VAL A 134 -11.46 5.74 2.19
N LYS A 135 -11.68 6.26 3.40
CA LYS A 135 -12.83 5.90 4.23
C LYS A 135 -14.15 6.30 3.58
N ARG A 136 -14.25 7.54 3.11
CA ARG A 136 -15.47 8.07 2.46
C ARG A 136 -15.82 7.30 1.19
N LEU A 137 -14.81 6.85 0.44
CA LEU A 137 -14.98 6.05 -0.77
C LEU A 137 -15.26 4.57 -0.47
N GLU A 138 -15.17 4.15 0.77
CA GLU A 138 -15.33 2.75 1.21
C GLU A 138 -14.36 1.77 0.52
N VAL A 139 -13.14 2.25 0.25
CA VAL A 139 -12.05 1.48 -0.36
C VAL A 139 -10.94 1.13 0.63
N GLY A 140 -11.09 1.53 1.87
CA GLY A 140 -10.08 1.29 2.89
C GLY A 140 -10.37 2.00 4.20
N THR A 141 -9.38 1.95 5.08
CA THR A 141 -9.42 2.62 6.38
C THR A 141 -8.13 3.39 6.64
N ALA A 142 -8.07 4.10 7.76
CA ALA A 142 -6.91 4.90 8.11
C ALA A 142 -6.76 5.00 9.63
N ARG A 143 -5.50 5.08 10.06
CA ARG A 143 -5.11 5.28 11.46
C ARG A 143 -3.86 6.16 11.53
N ARG A 144 -3.70 6.89 12.63
CA ARG A 144 -2.44 7.58 12.89
C ARG A 144 -1.35 6.56 13.19
N PHE A 145 -0.20 6.67 12.53
CA PHE A 145 0.91 5.72 12.68
C PHE A 145 1.36 5.55 14.14
N SER A 146 1.52 6.67 14.88
CA SER A 146 1.92 6.66 16.30
C SER A 146 0.92 5.97 17.24
N LYS A 147 -0.27 5.62 16.77
CA LYS A 147 -1.31 4.87 17.50
C LYS A 147 -1.46 3.44 17.01
N THR A 148 -0.56 3.00 16.12
CA THR A 148 -0.61 1.68 15.52
C THR A 148 0.13 0.68 16.42
N THR A 149 -0.51 -0.44 16.69
CA THR A 149 0.02 -1.60 17.41
C THR A 149 -0.23 -2.85 16.58
N SER A 150 0.40 -3.97 16.91
CA SER A 150 0.09 -5.26 16.24
C SER A 150 -1.40 -5.58 16.30
N LYS A 151 -2.04 -5.35 17.44
CA LYS A 151 -3.49 -5.57 17.62
C LYS A 151 -4.34 -4.68 16.74
N SER A 152 -4.04 -3.37 16.68
CA SER A 152 -4.79 -2.44 15.84
C SER A 152 -4.54 -2.70 14.37
N LEU A 153 -3.34 -3.08 13.98
CA LEU A 153 -3.00 -3.44 12.62
C LEU A 153 -3.82 -4.66 12.14
N VAL A 154 -3.95 -5.70 12.97
CA VAL A 154 -4.81 -6.86 12.69
C VAL A 154 -6.26 -6.43 12.47
N ALA A 155 -6.80 -5.59 13.35
CA ALA A 155 -8.17 -5.12 13.25
C ALA A 155 -8.40 -4.29 11.97
N ASP A 156 -7.50 -3.37 11.67
CA ASP A 156 -7.58 -2.50 10.49
C ASP A 156 -7.43 -3.30 9.19
N LEU A 157 -6.50 -4.26 9.16
CA LEU A 157 -6.33 -5.14 7.99
C LEU A 157 -7.54 -6.06 7.79
N ARG A 158 -8.08 -6.61 8.87
CA ARG A 158 -9.29 -7.46 8.78
C ARG A 158 -10.45 -6.68 8.16
N GLN A 159 -10.62 -5.42 8.52
CA GLN A 159 -11.61 -4.54 7.92
C GLN A 159 -11.28 -4.24 6.46
N THR A 160 -10.04 -3.88 6.16
CA THR A 160 -9.57 -3.55 4.79
C THR A 160 -9.72 -4.74 3.84
N LEU A 161 -9.53 -5.96 4.33
CA LEU A 161 -9.65 -7.20 3.55
C LEU A 161 -11.10 -7.69 3.37
N THR A 162 -12.09 -6.96 3.88
CA THR A 162 -13.50 -7.30 3.68
C THR A 162 -13.84 -7.28 2.18
N PRO A 163 -14.54 -8.31 1.64
CA PRO A 163 -14.82 -8.41 0.20
C PRO A 163 -15.51 -7.19 -0.42
N SER A 164 -16.35 -6.49 0.33
CA SER A 164 -17.01 -5.27 -0.13
C SER A 164 -16.01 -4.15 -0.46
N TYR A 165 -14.93 -4.01 0.30
CA TYR A 165 -13.87 -3.03 0.01
C TYR A 165 -13.11 -3.38 -1.27
N ALA A 166 -12.82 -4.65 -1.51
CA ALA A 166 -12.19 -5.09 -2.75
C ALA A 166 -13.07 -4.80 -3.97
N THR A 167 -14.38 -5.06 -3.87
CA THR A 167 -15.34 -4.74 -4.93
C THR A 167 -15.39 -3.24 -5.18
N ARG A 168 -15.49 -2.44 -4.13
CA ARG A 168 -15.54 -0.99 -4.23
C ARG A 168 -14.24 -0.40 -4.79
N ALA A 169 -13.10 -0.93 -4.40
CA ALA A 169 -11.80 -0.50 -4.92
C ALA A 169 -11.71 -0.71 -6.44
N ARG A 170 -12.19 -1.85 -6.96
CA ARG A 170 -12.25 -2.11 -8.41
C ARG A 170 -13.18 -1.13 -9.14
N GLU A 171 -14.34 -0.81 -8.57
CA GLU A 171 -15.26 0.19 -9.13
C GLU A 171 -14.60 1.57 -9.20
N ILE A 172 -13.93 2.01 -8.14
CA ILE A 172 -13.23 3.30 -8.12
C ILE A 172 -12.10 3.33 -9.15
N ALA A 173 -11.35 2.24 -9.31
CA ALA A 173 -10.26 2.15 -10.28
C ALA A 173 -10.75 2.42 -11.71
N THR A 174 -11.95 1.97 -12.08
CA THR A 174 -12.52 2.24 -13.41
C THR A 174 -12.82 3.72 -13.66
N ARG A 175 -12.89 4.53 -12.61
CA ARG A 175 -13.18 5.96 -12.67
C ARG A 175 -11.92 6.82 -12.54
N MET A 176 -10.76 6.21 -12.27
CA MET A 176 -9.48 6.91 -12.18
C MET A 176 -8.93 7.20 -13.58
N THR A 177 -8.48 8.42 -13.79
CA THR A 177 -7.77 8.80 -15.02
C THR A 177 -6.49 7.99 -15.16
N LYS A 178 -6.26 7.41 -16.33
CA LYS A 178 -5.01 6.68 -16.61
C LYS A 178 -3.88 7.65 -16.90
N PRO A 179 -2.63 7.32 -16.55
CA PRO A 179 -1.48 8.18 -16.87
C PRO A 179 -1.39 8.53 -18.35
N SER A 180 -1.72 7.60 -19.25
CA SER A 180 -1.74 7.81 -20.71
C SER A 180 -2.83 8.77 -21.20
N GLU A 181 -3.77 9.15 -20.35
CA GLU A 181 -4.91 10.05 -20.68
C GLU A 181 -4.70 11.46 -20.11
N MET A 182 -3.56 11.72 -19.44
CA MET A 182 -3.16 13.00 -18.85
C MET A 182 -2.13 13.72 -19.70
#